data_701e35b40b61ae2b384ee66ec615e8ce
#
_entry.id   701e35b40b61ae2b384ee66ec615e8ce
#
_cell.length_a   1.000
_cell.length_b   1.000
_cell.length_c   1.000
_cell.angle_alpha   90.00
_cell.angle_beta   90.00
_cell.angle_gamma   90.00
#
_symmetry.space_group_name_H-M   'P 1'
#
loop_
_entity.id
_entity.type
_entity.pdbx_description
1 polymer ?
#
loop_
_entity_poly.entity_id
_entity_poly.type
_entity_poly.pdbx_seq_one_letter_code
_entity_poly.pdbx_strand_id
1 'polypeptide(L)'
;MLGERFKNEKMSFDKVFSSTLTRAVQTTENMFAGMDNANKSFQKVPEIIEQQIPGWRGVPTEEAYTNDTMTYIMEKGNDFVGPEGESIREVQKRATNWLEDELIYNRELCIEPQSLKVAIVGHGNTMRSIFHYIMGFDQRLTYKIGVDNTSISRFIFNSKGWSVVCLNDSSHLKTNSTGTFETRS
;
A
#
# COMPACT_ATOMS: atom_id res chain seq x y z
N MET A 1 0.50 -13.70 12.50
CA MET A 1 0.60 -14.14 11.07
C MET A 1 1.62 -13.32 10.27
N LEU A 2 1.41 -12.04 9.92
CA LEU A 2 2.41 -11.26 9.15
C LEU A 2 3.77 -11.16 9.85
N GLY A 3 3.79 -10.75 11.11
CA GLY A 3 5.03 -10.64 11.88
C GLY A 3 5.74 -11.97 12.08
N GLU A 4 5.01 -13.05 12.31
CA GLU A 4 5.56 -14.41 12.39
C GLU A 4 6.20 -14.84 11.07
N ARG A 5 5.59 -14.49 9.94
CA ARG A 5 6.19 -14.72 8.62
C ARG A 5 7.54 -14.02 8.51
N PHE A 6 7.60 -12.73 8.84
CA PHE A 6 8.85 -11.98 8.80
C PHE A 6 9.89 -12.53 9.77
N LYS A 7 9.47 -12.99 10.95
CA LYS A 7 10.35 -13.68 11.90
C LYS A 7 10.93 -14.96 11.29
N ASN A 8 10.08 -15.81 10.71
CA ASN A 8 10.49 -17.08 10.08
C ASN A 8 11.41 -16.85 8.88
N GLU A 9 11.19 -15.79 8.10
CA GLU A 9 12.04 -15.37 6.98
C GLU A 9 13.31 -14.62 7.46
N LYS A 10 13.49 -14.44 8.77
CA LYS A 10 14.59 -13.64 9.38
C LYS A 10 14.67 -12.23 8.76
N MET A 11 13.52 -11.66 8.45
CA MET A 11 13.41 -10.33 7.87
C MET A 11 13.68 -9.26 8.93
N SER A 12 14.44 -8.25 8.57
CA SER A 12 14.61 -7.03 9.37
C SER A 12 14.41 -5.82 8.47
N PHE A 13 14.02 -4.71 9.07
CA PHE A 13 13.82 -3.44 8.36
C PHE A 13 14.71 -2.37 9.00
N ASP A 14 15.36 -1.58 8.17
CA ASP A 14 16.18 -0.43 8.62
C ASP A 14 15.28 0.76 8.93
N LYS A 15 14.26 0.98 8.10
CA LYS A 15 13.22 2.00 8.30
C LYS A 15 11.83 1.39 8.16
N VAL A 16 10.88 1.87 8.96
CA VAL A 16 9.48 1.48 8.86
C VAL A 16 8.61 2.72 8.91
N PHE A 17 7.76 2.87 7.91
CA PHE A 17 6.80 3.93 7.77
C PHE A 17 5.38 3.37 7.83
N SER A 18 4.49 4.06 8.53
CA SER A 18 3.09 3.69 8.62
C SER A 18 2.20 4.88 8.33
N SER A 19 1.10 4.65 7.64
CA SER A 19 0.01 5.61 7.61
C SER A 19 -0.38 6.02 9.04
N THR A 20 -0.87 7.27 9.20
CA THR A 20 -1.36 7.77 10.49
C THR A 20 -2.70 7.17 10.91
N LEU A 21 -3.43 6.49 10.01
CA LEU A 21 -4.72 5.90 10.34
C LEU A 21 -4.55 4.70 11.30
N THR A 22 -5.40 4.65 12.32
CA THR A 22 -5.34 3.68 13.43
C THR A 22 -5.14 2.23 12.95
N ARG A 23 -5.87 1.80 11.92
CA ARG A 23 -5.75 0.43 11.39
C ARG A 23 -4.37 0.09 10.83
N ALA A 24 -3.68 1.06 10.22
CA ALA A 24 -2.31 0.86 9.72
C ALA A 24 -1.28 0.86 10.86
N VAL A 25 -1.46 1.78 11.83
CA VAL A 25 -0.65 1.82 13.06
C VAL A 25 -0.73 0.49 13.79
N GLN A 26 -1.93 -0.01 14.05
CA GLN A 26 -2.15 -1.31 14.69
C GLN A 26 -1.55 -2.47 13.89
N THR A 27 -1.63 -2.42 12.56
CA THR A 27 -0.99 -3.43 11.70
C THR A 27 0.53 -3.43 11.90
N THR A 28 1.14 -2.25 11.97
CA THR A 28 2.59 -2.09 12.18
C THR A 28 3.01 -2.57 13.57
N GLU A 29 2.27 -2.22 14.60
CA GLU A 29 2.52 -2.66 15.99
C GLU A 29 2.42 -4.18 16.10
N ASN A 30 1.35 -4.79 15.55
CA ASN A 30 1.16 -6.24 15.53
C ASN A 30 2.22 -6.97 14.68
N MET A 31 2.69 -6.34 13.59
CA MET A 31 3.80 -6.86 12.80
C MET A 31 5.06 -6.95 13.65
N PHE A 32 5.43 -5.89 14.38
CA PHE A 32 6.59 -5.90 15.25
C PHE A 32 6.44 -6.89 16.41
N ALA A 33 5.27 -6.96 17.05
CA ALA A 33 5.01 -7.93 18.10
C ALA A 33 5.23 -9.36 17.59
N GLY A 34 4.74 -9.70 16.41
CA GLY A 34 4.95 -11.02 15.80
C GLY A 34 6.39 -11.29 15.33
N MET A 35 7.22 -10.26 15.19
CA MET A 35 8.66 -10.38 14.91
C MET A 35 9.51 -10.47 16.19
N ASP A 36 8.92 -10.54 17.38
CA ASP A 36 9.59 -10.40 18.68
C ASP A 36 10.36 -9.07 18.82
N ASN A 37 9.87 -8.02 18.22
CA ASN A 37 10.53 -6.72 18.14
C ASN A 37 9.57 -5.56 18.51
N ALA A 38 8.76 -5.79 19.53
CA ALA A 38 7.68 -4.88 19.95
C ALA A 38 8.14 -3.44 20.29
N ASN A 39 9.42 -3.26 20.62
CA ASN A 39 10.00 -1.96 20.97
C ASN A 39 10.57 -1.19 19.77
N LYS A 40 10.47 -1.73 18.54
CA LYS A 40 10.95 -1.03 17.37
C LYS A 40 10.07 0.16 17.05
N SER A 41 10.69 1.31 16.80
CA SER A 41 10.00 2.53 16.39
C SER A 41 9.67 2.52 14.89
N PHE A 42 8.64 3.26 14.51
CA PHE A 42 8.29 3.55 13.13
C PHE A 42 7.84 5.00 13.00
N GLN A 43 7.96 5.53 11.80
CA GLN A 43 7.52 6.89 11.49
C GLN A 43 6.08 6.88 10.97
N LYS A 44 5.24 7.76 11.50
CA LYS A 44 3.87 7.97 11.02
C LYS A 44 3.89 9.02 9.91
N VAL A 45 3.27 8.67 8.76
CA VAL A 45 3.32 9.44 7.52
C VAL A 45 1.90 9.77 7.06
N PRO A 46 1.48 11.05 7.13
CA PRO A 46 0.14 11.45 6.70
C PRO A 46 -0.05 11.37 5.18
N GLU A 47 1.01 11.48 4.38
CA GLU A 47 0.96 11.43 2.92
C GLU A 47 0.55 10.06 2.38
N ILE A 48 0.69 8.98 3.18
CA ILE A 48 0.29 7.62 2.78
C ILE A 48 -1.00 7.12 3.43
N ILE A 49 -1.88 8.04 3.90
CA ILE A 49 -3.24 7.67 4.33
C ILE A 49 -4.06 7.16 3.15
N GLU A 50 -5.14 6.43 3.45
CA GLU A 50 -6.07 5.96 2.41
C GLU A 50 -6.73 7.11 1.67
N GLN A 51 -7.18 6.85 0.45
CA GLN A 51 -8.05 7.77 -0.28
C GLN A 51 -9.19 8.25 0.62
N GLN A 52 -9.36 9.56 0.71
CA GLN A 52 -10.39 10.16 1.53
C GLN A 52 -11.62 10.45 0.68
N ILE A 53 -12.76 9.90 1.06
CA ILE A 53 -14.07 10.19 0.47
C ILE A 53 -15.06 10.45 1.62
N PRO A 54 -14.99 11.62 2.26
CA PRO A 54 -15.80 11.94 3.43
C PRO A 54 -17.29 11.77 3.22
N GLY A 55 -17.81 12.10 2.04
CA GLY A 55 -19.23 11.97 1.71
C GLY A 55 -19.76 10.52 1.69
N TRP A 56 -18.86 9.52 1.69
CA TRP A 56 -19.24 8.10 1.81
C TRP A 56 -19.03 7.53 3.22
N ARG A 57 -18.63 8.37 4.18
CA ARG A 57 -18.41 7.89 5.56
C ARG A 57 -19.73 7.44 6.19
N GLY A 58 -19.80 6.17 6.58
CA GLY A 58 -21.01 5.57 7.15
C GLY A 58 -22.08 5.15 6.14
N VAL A 59 -21.85 5.39 4.86
CA VAL A 59 -22.72 4.88 3.78
C VAL A 59 -22.40 3.41 3.55
N PRO A 60 -23.39 2.51 3.49
CA PRO A 60 -23.19 1.11 3.11
C PRO A 60 -22.49 0.99 1.76
N THR A 61 -21.63 -0.02 1.62
CA THR A 61 -20.84 -0.21 0.38
C THR A 61 -21.72 -0.35 -0.85
N GLU A 62 -22.84 -1.07 -0.75
CA GLU A 62 -23.82 -1.26 -1.83
C GLU A 62 -24.52 0.03 -2.26
N GLU A 63 -24.66 0.99 -1.36
CA GLU A 63 -25.24 2.29 -1.67
C GLU A 63 -24.21 3.26 -2.27
N ALA A 64 -22.97 3.18 -1.82
CA ALA A 64 -21.86 3.99 -2.34
C ALA A 64 -21.40 3.53 -3.73
N TYR A 65 -21.30 2.20 -3.93
CA TYR A 65 -20.79 1.59 -5.16
C TYR A 65 -21.91 0.94 -5.98
N THR A 66 -22.91 1.74 -6.35
CA THR A 66 -23.96 1.32 -7.29
C THR A 66 -23.37 1.04 -8.68
N ASN A 67 -24.10 0.37 -9.56
CA ASN A 67 -23.68 0.13 -10.94
C ASN A 67 -23.34 1.44 -11.68
N ASP A 68 -24.12 2.51 -11.47
CA ASP A 68 -23.88 3.82 -12.08
C ASP A 68 -22.60 4.45 -11.53
N THR A 69 -22.40 4.38 -10.21
CA THR A 69 -21.17 4.84 -9.57
C THR A 69 -19.95 4.07 -10.09
N MET A 70 -20.04 2.76 -10.23
CA MET A 70 -18.96 1.92 -10.75
C MET A 70 -18.65 2.24 -12.22
N THR A 71 -19.67 2.47 -13.04
CA THR A 71 -19.51 2.90 -14.44
C THR A 71 -18.78 4.24 -14.48
N TYR A 72 -19.20 5.20 -13.67
CA TYR A 72 -18.56 6.53 -13.59
C TYR A 72 -17.11 6.45 -13.10
N ILE A 73 -16.82 5.62 -12.10
CA ILE A 73 -15.45 5.36 -11.63
C ILE A 73 -14.58 4.80 -12.78
N MET A 74 -15.12 3.85 -13.54
CA MET A 74 -14.39 3.26 -14.67
C MET A 74 -14.13 4.26 -15.80
N GLU A 75 -15.09 5.13 -16.10
CA GLU A 75 -14.95 6.18 -17.10
C GLU A 75 -13.91 7.23 -16.71
N LYS A 76 -13.92 7.67 -15.46
CA LYS A 76 -13.02 8.70 -14.94
C LYS A 76 -11.64 8.14 -14.57
N GLY A 77 -11.55 6.86 -14.26
CA GLY A 77 -10.29 6.23 -13.84
C GLY A 77 -9.68 6.94 -12.63
N ASN A 78 -8.41 7.30 -12.74
CA ASN A 78 -7.69 7.97 -11.65
C ASN A 78 -8.15 9.41 -11.37
N ASP A 79 -8.95 9.99 -12.25
CA ASP A 79 -9.52 11.34 -12.08
C ASP A 79 -10.91 11.33 -11.42
N PHE A 80 -11.43 10.15 -11.07
CA PHE A 80 -12.66 10.05 -10.29
C PHE A 80 -12.46 10.69 -8.92
N VAL A 81 -13.36 11.61 -8.57
CA VAL A 81 -13.45 12.25 -7.25
C VAL A 81 -14.78 11.86 -6.63
N GLY A 82 -14.73 11.14 -5.53
CA GLY A 82 -15.93 10.84 -4.74
C GLY A 82 -16.45 12.09 -4.00
N PRO A 83 -17.68 12.03 -3.45
CA PRO A 83 -18.27 13.18 -2.75
C PRO A 83 -17.36 13.71 -1.64
N GLU A 84 -17.06 15.01 -1.68
CA GLU A 84 -16.20 15.73 -0.72
C GLU A 84 -14.79 15.12 -0.59
N GLY A 85 -14.36 14.33 -1.58
CA GLY A 85 -13.15 13.52 -1.49
C GLY A 85 -12.01 13.96 -2.40
N GLU A 86 -11.02 13.09 -2.48
CA GLU A 86 -9.87 13.21 -3.36
C GLU A 86 -9.91 12.13 -4.47
N SER A 87 -9.25 12.41 -5.58
CA SER A 87 -9.04 11.47 -6.67
C SER A 87 -7.87 10.52 -6.38
N ILE A 88 -7.80 9.39 -7.10
CA ILE A 88 -6.61 8.52 -7.08
C ILE A 88 -5.36 9.27 -7.57
N ARG A 89 -5.51 10.21 -8.51
CA ARG A 89 -4.41 11.07 -8.96
C ARG A 89 -3.84 11.93 -7.83
N GLU A 90 -4.69 12.50 -6.97
CA GLU A 90 -4.24 13.27 -5.80
C GLU A 90 -3.58 12.38 -4.76
N VAL A 91 -4.15 11.19 -4.50
CA VAL A 91 -3.51 10.17 -3.66
C VAL A 91 -2.12 9.81 -4.19
N GLN A 92 -2.01 9.55 -5.50
CA GLN A 92 -0.74 9.24 -6.14
C GLN A 92 0.25 10.39 -5.93
N LYS A 93 -0.14 11.62 -6.24
CA LYS A 93 0.74 12.79 -6.11
C LYS A 93 1.32 12.92 -4.71
N ARG A 94 0.48 12.87 -3.64
CA ARG A 94 0.97 13.02 -2.27
C ARG A 94 1.87 11.86 -1.83
N ALA A 95 1.47 10.62 -2.16
CA ALA A 95 2.19 9.43 -1.72
C ALA A 95 3.54 9.26 -2.46
N THR A 96 3.59 9.60 -3.76
CA THR A 96 4.83 9.47 -4.53
C THR A 96 5.80 10.62 -4.28
N ASN A 97 5.32 11.85 -4.08
CA ASN A 97 6.20 12.94 -3.66
C ASN A 97 6.89 12.60 -2.34
N TRP A 98 6.14 12.10 -1.37
CA TRP A 98 6.74 11.63 -0.12
C TRP A 98 7.76 10.49 -0.35
N LEU A 99 7.43 9.51 -1.19
CA LEU A 99 8.33 8.38 -1.51
C LEU A 99 9.64 8.87 -2.14
N GLU A 100 9.55 9.83 -3.05
CA GLU A 100 10.70 10.44 -3.71
C GLU A 100 11.56 11.23 -2.73
N ASP A 101 10.95 12.12 -1.96
CA ASP A 101 11.66 13.01 -1.03
C ASP A 101 12.31 12.24 0.13
N GLU A 102 11.60 11.26 0.71
CA GLU A 102 12.06 10.53 1.89
C GLU A 102 13.04 9.39 1.55
N LEU A 103 12.90 8.76 0.38
CA LEU A 103 13.66 7.56 0.07
C LEU A 103 14.53 7.69 -1.19
N ILE A 104 13.97 8.15 -2.33
CA ILE A 104 14.67 8.07 -3.62
C ILE A 104 15.70 9.19 -3.76
N TYR A 105 15.33 10.42 -3.43
CA TYR A 105 16.18 11.59 -3.55
C TYR A 105 16.76 12.08 -2.21
N ASN A 106 16.55 11.29 -1.15
CA ASN A 106 17.12 11.61 0.16
C ASN A 106 18.64 11.46 0.12
N ARG A 107 19.35 12.59 0.21
CA ARG A 107 20.80 12.64 0.09
C ARG A 107 21.52 11.82 1.18
N GLU A 108 20.95 11.75 2.39
CA GLU A 108 21.51 10.98 3.50
C GLU A 108 21.52 9.48 3.21
N LEU A 109 20.55 9.00 2.43
CA LEU A 109 20.45 7.60 2.03
C LEU A 109 21.27 7.26 0.78
N CYS A 110 21.67 8.28 0.00
CA CYS A 110 22.41 8.11 -1.25
C CYS A 110 23.95 8.14 -1.07
N ILE A 111 24.44 8.49 0.12
CA ILE A 111 25.90 8.72 0.36
C ILE A 111 26.69 7.42 0.46
N GLU A 112 26.06 6.32 0.84
CA GLU A 112 26.72 5.02 0.95
C GLU A 112 25.96 3.96 0.16
N PRO A 113 26.64 3.02 -0.52
CA PRO A 113 25.99 1.94 -1.27
C PRO A 113 25.44 0.87 -0.30
N GLN A 114 24.56 1.27 0.61
CA GLN A 114 23.91 0.37 1.55
C GLN A 114 22.59 -0.11 0.98
N SER A 115 22.35 -1.42 1.05
CA SER A 115 21.06 -2.00 0.74
C SER A 115 20.09 -1.76 1.90
N LEU A 116 19.30 -0.69 1.84
CA LEU A 116 18.28 -0.40 2.84
C LEU A 116 17.04 -1.24 2.62
N LYS A 117 16.54 -1.86 3.69
CA LYS A 117 15.25 -2.55 3.74
C LYS A 117 14.24 -1.64 4.41
N VAL A 118 13.29 -1.17 3.62
CA VAL A 118 12.24 -0.26 4.07
C VAL A 118 10.91 -0.98 4.04
N ALA A 119 10.10 -0.84 5.10
CA ALA A 119 8.71 -1.25 5.11
C ALA A 119 7.79 -0.03 5.09
N ILE A 120 6.76 -0.08 4.26
CA ILE A 120 5.71 0.94 4.17
C ILE A 120 4.38 0.24 4.42
N VAL A 121 3.70 0.63 5.49
CA VAL A 121 2.39 0.08 5.88
C VAL A 121 1.31 1.12 5.57
N GLY A 122 0.46 0.82 4.61
CA GLY A 122 -0.54 1.74 4.12
C GLY A 122 -1.86 1.04 3.77
N HIS A 123 -2.51 1.50 2.72
CA HIS A 123 -3.89 1.16 2.36
C HIS A 123 -4.02 0.79 0.89
N GLY A 124 -5.13 0.17 0.53
CA GLY A 124 -5.35 -0.40 -0.79
C GLY A 124 -5.17 0.60 -1.93
N ASN A 125 -5.89 1.71 -1.93
CA ASN A 125 -5.81 2.68 -3.03
C ASN A 125 -4.49 3.45 -3.03
N THR A 126 -3.93 3.74 -1.86
CA THR A 126 -2.60 4.35 -1.75
C THR A 126 -1.51 3.44 -2.30
N MET A 127 -1.54 2.13 -1.97
CA MET A 127 -0.58 1.17 -2.53
C MET A 127 -0.74 1.02 -4.04
N ARG A 128 -1.98 0.92 -4.56
CA ARG A 128 -2.23 0.90 -6.01
C ARG A 128 -1.68 2.14 -6.72
N SER A 129 -1.79 3.30 -6.08
CA SER A 129 -1.24 4.56 -6.60
C SER A 129 0.29 4.54 -6.68
N ILE A 130 0.96 4.01 -5.65
CA ILE A 130 2.41 3.81 -5.64
C ILE A 130 2.81 2.77 -6.71
N PHE A 131 2.06 1.67 -6.85
CA PHE A 131 2.33 0.66 -7.88
C PHE A 131 2.18 1.24 -9.29
N HIS A 132 1.17 2.08 -9.51
CA HIS A 132 1.00 2.78 -10.79
C HIS A 132 2.22 3.67 -11.10
N TYR A 133 2.71 4.42 -10.14
CA TYR A 133 3.91 5.23 -10.27
C TYR A 133 5.16 4.39 -10.63
N ILE A 134 5.38 3.29 -9.89
CA ILE A 134 6.56 2.43 -10.07
C ILE A 134 6.53 1.70 -11.43
N MET A 135 5.38 1.18 -11.84
CA MET A 135 5.26 0.29 -13.00
C MET A 135 4.78 0.97 -14.27
N GLY A 136 4.21 2.17 -14.19
CA GLY A 136 3.72 2.92 -15.35
C GLY A 136 2.60 2.22 -16.12
N PHE A 137 1.77 1.40 -15.46
CA PHE A 137 0.68 0.70 -16.14
C PHE A 137 -0.50 1.61 -16.47
N ASP A 138 -1.38 1.15 -17.34
CA ASP A 138 -2.60 1.88 -17.71
C ASP A 138 -3.49 2.11 -16.48
N GLN A 139 -3.94 3.35 -16.28
CA GLN A 139 -4.77 3.73 -15.13
C GLN A 139 -6.05 2.89 -14.99
N ARG A 140 -6.59 2.34 -16.11
CA ARG A 140 -7.76 1.44 -16.12
C ARG A 140 -7.51 0.14 -15.36
N LEU A 141 -6.26 -0.18 -15.07
CA LEU A 141 -5.87 -1.36 -14.30
C LEU A 141 -5.77 -1.08 -12.79
N THR A 142 -5.81 0.18 -12.35
CA THR A 142 -5.60 0.56 -10.94
C THR A 142 -6.50 -0.24 -10.00
N TYR A 143 -7.80 -0.28 -10.28
CA TYR A 143 -8.76 -1.04 -9.45
C TYR A 143 -8.76 -2.55 -9.69
N LYS A 144 -8.09 -3.03 -10.74
CA LYS A 144 -7.96 -4.47 -11.06
C LYS A 144 -6.78 -5.14 -10.35
N ILE A 145 -5.88 -4.34 -9.77
CA ILE A 145 -4.76 -4.88 -9.00
C ILE A 145 -5.25 -5.24 -7.60
N GLY A 146 -5.18 -6.53 -7.26
CA GLY A 146 -5.49 -7.01 -5.91
C GLY A 146 -4.53 -6.44 -4.88
N VAL A 147 -5.06 -6.04 -3.72
CA VAL A 147 -4.28 -5.68 -2.53
C VAL A 147 -5.07 -6.21 -1.34
N ASP A 148 -4.68 -7.39 -0.87
CA ASP A 148 -5.31 -8.05 0.28
C ASP A 148 -4.83 -7.42 1.59
N ASN A 149 -5.63 -7.57 2.64
CA ASN A 149 -5.22 -7.12 3.97
C ASN A 149 -3.94 -7.84 4.39
N THR A 150 -2.95 -7.08 4.84
CA THR A 150 -1.61 -7.54 5.24
C THR A 150 -0.80 -8.26 4.14
N SER A 151 -1.20 -8.18 2.88
CA SER A 151 -0.39 -8.69 1.77
C SER A 151 0.93 -7.94 1.64
N ILE A 152 1.91 -8.60 1.05
CA ILE A 152 3.25 -8.08 0.83
C ILE A 152 3.46 -7.84 -0.65
N SER A 153 3.85 -6.61 -1.02
CA SER A 153 4.38 -6.29 -2.34
C SER A 153 5.82 -5.83 -2.17
N ARG A 154 6.74 -6.38 -2.97
CA ARG A 154 8.18 -6.08 -2.87
C ARG A 154 8.70 -5.48 -4.15
N PHE A 155 9.47 -4.43 -3.98
CA PHE A 155 10.14 -3.69 -5.04
C PHE A 155 11.61 -3.51 -4.67
N ILE A 156 12.44 -3.38 -5.69
CA ILE A 156 13.85 -3.00 -5.55
C ILE A 156 14.06 -1.73 -6.37
N PHE A 157 14.70 -0.74 -5.77
CA PHE A 157 15.14 0.47 -6.46
C PHE A 157 16.68 0.53 -6.45
N ASN A 158 17.28 0.81 -7.58
CA ASN A 158 18.73 0.98 -7.73
C ASN A 158 19.05 1.94 -8.89
N SER A 159 20.30 2.06 -9.28
CA SER A 159 20.75 2.93 -10.38
C SER A 159 20.10 2.63 -11.74
N LYS A 160 19.46 1.47 -11.91
CA LYS A 160 18.71 1.09 -13.12
C LYS A 160 17.21 1.37 -13.00
N GLY A 161 16.76 1.92 -11.85
CA GLY A 161 15.37 2.19 -11.55
C GLY A 161 14.69 1.08 -10.76
N TRP A 162 13.38 0.97 -10.90
CA TRP A 162 12.53 0.05 -10.15
C TRP A 162 12.49 -1.35 -10.76
N SER A 163 12.46 -2.35 -9.90
CA SER A 163 12.17 -3.75 -10.24
C SER A 163 11.06 -4.28 -9.34
N VAL A 164 10.10 -5.00 -9.94
CA VAL A 164 9.01 -5.66 -9.21
C VAL A 164 9.45 -7.07 -8.85
N VAL A 165 9.44 -7.41 -7.57
CA VAL A 165 9.78 -8.75 -7.08
C VAL A 165 8.53 -9.60 -6.88
N CYS A 166 7.51 -9.04 -6.21
CA CYS A 166 6.19 -9.67 -6.10
C CYS A 166 5.12 -8.61 -5.80
N LEU A 167 3.88 -8.94 -6.14
CA LEU A 167 2.70 -8.15 -5.83
C LEU A 167 1.70 -9.00 -5.05
N ASN A 168 1.06 -8.38 -4.06
CA ASN A 168 -0.06 -8.96 -3.31
C ASN A 168 0.20 -10.38 -2.76
N ASP A 169 1.39 -10.65 -2.27
CA ASP A 169 1.68 -11.94 -1.64
C ASP A 169 1.00 -12.04 -0.27
N SER A 170 -0.10 -12.78 -0.24
CA SER A 170 -0.89 -13.08 0.96
C SER A 170 -0.77 -14.54 1.42
N SER A 171 0.28 -15.25 0.99
CA SER A 171 0.47 -16.68 1.26
C SER A 171 0.48 -17.04 2.76
N HIS A 172 0.90 -16.12 3.62
CA HIS A 172 0.86 -16.31 5.09
C HIS A 172 -0.56 -16.29 5.68
N LEU A 173 -1.58 -15.91 4.91
CA LEU A 173 -2.99 -15.93 5.32
C LEU A 173 -3.67 -17.25 4.97
N LYS A 174 -3.07 -18.06 4.11
CA LYS A 174 -3.65 -19.32 3.63
C LYS A 174 -3.45 -20.40 4.69
N THR A 175 -4.41 -20.55 5.58
CA THR A 175 -4.60 -21.78 6.33
C THR A 175 -5.32 -22.77 5.42
N ASN A 176 -4.59 -23.78 4.88
CA ASN A 176 -5.11 -25.04 4.32
C ASN A 176 -6.41 -25.04 3.51
N SER A 177 -6.81 -23.99 2.85
CA SER A 177 -7.89 -24.03 1.88
C SER A 177 -7.28 -24.14 0.47
N THR A 178 -7.56 -25.25 -0.18
CA THR A 178 -7.33 -25.48 -1.62
C THR A 178 -7.89 -24.28 -2.38
N GLY A 179 -6.97 -23.49 -2.95
CA GLY A 179 -7.30 -22.19 -3.52
C GLY A 179 -8.22 -22.33 -4.73
N THR A 180 -9.42 -21.87 -4.59
CA THR A 180 -10.21 -21.33 -5.68
C THR A 180 -10.07 -19.83 -5.65
N PHE A 181 -9.56 -19.23 -6.71
CA PHE A 181 -9.69 -17.81 -6.96
C PHE A 181 -11.17 -17.50 -7.12
N GLU A 182 -11.83 -17.09 -6.05
CA GLU A 182 -13.11 -16.42 -6.21
C GLU A 182 -12.83 -15.03 -6.78
N THR A 183 -13.05 -14.90 -8.08
CA THR A 183 -13.21 -13.59 -8.69
C THR A 183 -14.41 -12.95 -8.01
N ARG A 184 -14.17 -11.90 -7.23
CA ARG A 184 -15.24 -11.06 -6.72
C ARG A 184 -15.97 -10.48 -7.94
N SER A 185 -17.12 -11.06 -8.25
CA SER A 185 -18.07 -10.55 -9.21
C SER A 185 -18.68 -9.26 -8.71
#